data_cb09e84f7d1ec14ca31a58054dc6cdb2
#
_entry.id   cb09e84f7d1ec14ca31a58054dc6cdb2
#
_cell.length_a   1.000
_cell.length_b   1.000
_cell.length_c   1.000
_cell.angle_alpha   90.00
_cell.angle_beta   90.00
_cell.angle_gamma   90.00
#
_symmetry.space_group_name_H-M   'P 1'
#
loop_
_entity.id
_entity.type
_entity.pdbx_description
1 polymer ?
#
loop_
_entity_poly.entity_id
_entity_poly.type
_entity_poly.pdbx_seq_one_letter_code
_entity_poly.pdbx_strand_id
1 'polypeptide(L)'
;MLKHRLLEKLIAIACALCLAGGVMSGVVYALASGTDEVSEPYMALVIVDSASDEVDEPAAEVTDNRLEVPFFVDGEECGVCPIVSGVPYMGVERFCRALGVSIDSAFSGDTLILSGDIDFTGAADGIYFIFNGRYHYVPDGIRTLGGELVLPVETLAKCLGVSAQWDRVQWTVSALSGDVRPMESGDTYYSETDVYWLSRVISAEAGDQPLEGQIGVGNVVLNRMSADAFSGQESVYDVIFAKNQFDVVVNGMIYMEPNAASVIAAKIALEVMM
;
A
#
# COMPACT_ATOMS: atom_id res chain seq x y z
N MET A 1 -4.12 21.69 -24.96
CA MET A 1 -2.96 21.07 -25.62
C MET A 1 -1.59 21.56 -25.10
N LEU A 2 -1.40 22.84 -24.75
CA LEU A 2 -0.08 23.34 -24.28
C LEU A 2 0.29 22.87 -22.88
N LYS A 3 -0.67 22.74 -21.95
CA LYS A 3 -0.45 22.29 -20.57
C LYS A 3 -0.04 20.79 -20.45
N HIS A 4 -0.56 19.94 -21.34
CA HIS A 4 -0.23 18.51 -21.33
C HIS A 4 1.23 18.24 -21.74
N ARG A 5 1.72 18.95 -22.76
CA ARG A 5 3.11 18.83 -23.20
C ARG A 5 4.16 19.39 -22.21
N LEU A 6 3.73 20.30 -21.33
CA LEU A 6 4.59 20.84 -20.27
C LEU A 6 4.74 19.82 -19.13
N LEU A 7 3.66 19.11 -18.79
CA LEU A 7 3.64 18.07 -17.77
C LEU A 7 4.50 16.85 -18.17
N GLU A 8 4.39 16.40 -19.42
CA GLU A 8 5.22 15.31 -19.95
C GLU A 8 6.72 15.65 -19.95
N LYS A 9 7.08 16.89 -20.24
CA LYS A 9 8.48 17.34 -20.18
C LYS A 9 9.01 17.45 -18.76
N LEU A 10 8.18 17.81 -17.78
CA LEU A 10 8.56 17.89 -16.38
C LEU A 10 8.77 16.48 -15.77
N ILE A 11 7.94 15.51 -16.15
CA ILE A 11 8.10 14.11 -15.73
C ILE A 11 9.38 13.51 -16.34
N ALA A 12 9.66 13.80 -17.60
CA ALA A 12 10.88 13.32 -18.26
C ALA A 12 12.18 13.91 -17.65
N ILE A 13 12.12 15.16 -17.18
CA ILE A 13 13.25 15.84 -16.51
C ILE A 13 13.46 15.27 -15.10
N ALA A 14 12.39 14.93 -14.37
CA ALA A 14 12.46 14.31 -13.05
C ALA A 14 13.08 12.90 -13.15
N CYS A 15 12.72 12.10 -14.15
CA CYS A 15 13.33 10.78 -14.39
C CYS A 15 14.80 10.86 -14.83
N ALA A 16 15.20 11.90 -15.59
CA ALA A 16 16.57 12.06 -16.03
C ALA A 16 17.53 12.52 -14.91
N LEU A 17 17.03 13.20 -13.89
CA LEU A 17 17.82 13.62 -12.73
C LEU A 17 18.05 12.49 -11.71
N CYS A 18 17.23 11.46 -11.70
CA CYS A 18 17.44 10.26 -10.87
C CYS A 18 18.53 9.33 -11.40
N LEU A 19 18.94 9.47 -12.67
CA LEU A 19 19.98 8.63 -13.31
C LEU A 19 21.42 9.16 -13.16
N ALA A 20 21.61 10.37 -12.64
CA ALA A 20 22.92 10.94 -12.35
C ALA A 20 23.20 10.81 -10.84
N GLY A 21 23.85 9.71 -10.43
CA GLY A 21 24.20 9.41 -9.05
C GLY A 21 24.88 10.57 -8.31
N GLY A 22 24.19 11.14 -7.34
CA GLY A 22 24.73 12.12 -6.41
C GLY A 22 23.71 12.35 -5.31
N VAL A 23 24.13 12.12 -4.08
CA VAL A 23 23.37 12.39 -2.86
C VAL A 23 22.94 13.86 -2.85
N MET A 24 21.66 14.11 -3.03
CA MET A 24 21.05 15.42 -2.81
C MET A 24 19.77 15.24 -1.99
N SER A 25 19.75 15.91 -0.85
CA SER A 25 18.60 16.07 0.03
C SER A 25 17.33 16.40 -0.77
N GLY A 26 16.26 15.64 -0.49
CA GLY A 26 15.02 15.72 -1.24
C GLY A 26 14.33 17.06 -1.17
N VAL A 27 13.97 17.59 -2.33
CA VAL A 27 12.95 18.63 -2.46
C VAL A 27 11.71 17.96 -3.04
N VAL A 28 10.70 17.79 -2.20
CA VAL A 28 9.39 17.28 -2.61
C VAL A 28 8.54 18.48 -3.05
N TYR A 29 8.14 18.55 -4.31
CA TYR A 29 7.14 19.49 -4.78
C TYR A 29 5.76 18.84 -4.70
N ALA A 30 4.94 19.30 -3.76
CA ALA A 30 3.52 19.01 -3.75
C ALA A 30 2.79 20.03 -4.63
N LEU A 31 2.18 19.59 -5.74
CA LEU A 31 1.25 20.38 -6.52
C LEU A 31 -0.17 20.09 -6.01
N ALA A 32 -0.69 21.00 -5.20
CA ALA A 32 -2.12 21.02 -4.87
C ALA A 32 -2.89 21.63 -6.05
N SER A 33 -3.83 20.87 -6.61
CA SER A 33 -4.86 21.39 -7.51
C SER A 33 -5.99 21.96 -6.66
N GLY A 34 -6.06 23.28 -6.55
CA GLY A 34 -7.16 24.01 -5.92
C GLY A 34 -7.77 25.00 -6.91
N THR A 35 -9.08 25.02 -6.94
CA THR A 35 -9.92 25.97 -7.62
C THR A 35 -9.86 27.33 -6.94
N ASP A 36 -9.66 28.38 -7.77
CA ASP A 36 -9.98 29.81 -7.59
C ASP A 36 -10.03 30.41 -6.16
N GLU A 37 -8.96 31.08 -5.77
CA GLU A 37 -8.89 32.53 -5.41
C GLU A 37 -7.46 32.90 -4.99
N VAL A 38 -7.08 34.13 -5.34
CA VAL A 38 -5.74 34.70 -5.24
C VAL A 38 -5.29 34.84 -3.79
N SER A 39 -4.21 34.12 -3.39
CA SER A 39 -3.34 34.54 -2.30
C SER A 39 -1.91 34.06 -2.54
N GLU A 40 -0.95 34.94 -2.30
CA GLU A 40 0.50 34.83 -2.52
C GLU A 40 1.11 33.59 -1.88
N PRO A 41 2.11 32.90 -2.51
CA PRO A 41 2.77 31.76 -1.93
C PRO A 41 3.78 32.19 -0.86
N TYR A 42 3.59 31.74 0.38
CA TYR A 42 4.59 31.82 1.43
C TYR A 42 5.68 30.77 1.23
N MET A 43 6.90 31.22 0.98
CA MET A 43 8.09 30.38 1.07
C MET A 43 8.60 30.38 2.51
N ALA A 44 8.44 29.26 3.22
CA ALA A 44 9.14 29.01 4.47
C ALA A 44 10.43 28.25 4.17
N LEU A 45 11.57 28.94 4.27
CA LEU A 45 12.89 28.32 4.21
C LEU A 45 13.22 27.81 5.63
N VAL A 46 13.17 26.50 5.83
CA VAL A 46 13.70 25.87 7.05
C VAL A 46 15.15 25.48 6.78
N ILE A 47 16.07 26.26 7.35
CA ILE A 47 17.49 25.91 7.41
C ILE A 47 17.67 24.98 8.61
N VAL A 48 17.99 23.70 8.36
CA VAL A 48 18.44 22.79 9.42
C VAL A 48 19.96 22.91 9.49
N ASP A 49 20.44 23.57 10.52
CA ASP A 49 21.86 23.67 10.82
C ASP A 49 22.32 22.36 11.47
N SER A 50 23.27 21.68 10.87
CA SER A 50 23.89 20.48 11.40
C SER A 50 25.09 20.87 12.29
N ALA A 51 24.86 20.97 13.58
CA ALA A 51 25.95 20.97 14.56
C ALA A 51 25.65 19.97 15.67
N SER A 52 26.52 19.01 15.75
CA SER A 52 26.66 18.00 16.80
C SER A 52 26.69 18.57 18.19
N ASP A 53 25.93 17.98 19.12
CA ASP A 53 26.41 17.72 20.48
C ASP A 53 25.56 16.58 21.05
N GLU A 54 26.22 15.44 21.30
CA GLU A 54 25.68 14.33 22.06
C GLU A 54 25.45 14.80 23.52
N VAL A 55 24.19 14.88 23.88
CA VAL A 55 23.77 14.91 25.29
C VAL A 55 22.83 13.71 25.46
N ASP A 56 23.33 12.75 26.22
CA ASP A 56 22.63 11.56 26.67
C ASP A 56 21.50 12.00 27.62
N GLU A 57 20.32 12.32 27.09
CA GLU A 57 19.09 12.49 27.85
C GLU A 57 18.37 11.14 27.95
N PRO A 58 17.91 10.75 29.19
CA PRO A 58 17.10 9.53 29.32
C PRO A 58 15.85 9.66 28.47
N ALA A 59 15.58 8.62 27.68
CA ALA A 59 14.43 8.53 26.83
C ALA A 59 13.16 8.94 27.61
N ALA A 60 12.67 10.16 27.33
CA ALA A 60 11.37 10.58 27.81
C ALA A 60 10.36 9.59 27.25
N GLU A 61 9.55 8.96 28.11
CA GLU A 61 8.34 8.27 27.67
C GLU A 61 7.57 9.26 26.81
N VAL A 62 7.55 9.01 25.50
CA VAL A 62 6.69 9.74 24.58
C VAL A 62 5.28 9.33 24.95
N THR A 63 4.63 10.11 25.80
CA THR A 63 3.20 10.01 26.04
C THR A 63 2.54 10.33 24.69
N ASP A 64 2.17 9.28 24.01
CA ASP A 64 1.49 9.32 22.71
C ASP A 64 0.11 9.94 22.91
N ASN A 65 0.03 11.27 22.78
CA ASN A 65 -1.18 12.04 22.96
C ASN A 65 -2.08 11.92 21.69
N ARG A 66 -2.25 10.69 21.19
CA ARG A 66 -3.14 10.41 20.06
C ARG A 66 -4.58 10.51 20.52
N LEU A 67 -5.41 11.05 19.64
CA LEU A 67 -6.83 11.02 19.81
C LEU A 67 -7.30 9.56 19.67
N GLU A 68 -7.97 9.05 20.68
CA GLU A 68 -8.60 7.73 20.67
C GLU A 68 -10.11 7.88 20.65
N VAL A 69 -10.79 7.01 19.95
CA VAL A 69 -12.25 6.99 19.86
C VAL A 69 -12.77 5.60 20.21
N PRO A 70 -13.96 5.48 20.87
CA PRO A 70 -14.50 4.18 21.23
C PRO A 70 -14.85 3.36 19.99
N PHE A 71 -14.60 2.05 20.08
CA PHE A 71 -14.91 1.05 19.08
C PHE A 71 -16.03 0.13 19.57
N PHE A 72 -17.05 -0.02 18.75
CA PHE A 72 -18.23 -0.84 19.05
C PHE A 72 -18.35 -1.99 18.05
N VAL A 73 -18.75 -3.16 18.54
CA VAL A 73 -19.18 -4.30 17.74
C VAL A 73 -20.61 -4.64 18.14
N ASP A 74 -21.53 -4.63 17.18
CA ASP A 74 -22.97 -4.88 17.41
C ASP A 74 -23.58 -4.00 18.49
N GLY A 75 -23.04 -2.80 18.71
CA GLY A 75 -23.47 -1.82 19.71
C GLY A 75 -22.84 -2.00 21.09
N GLU A 76 -22.00 -3.01 21.30
CA GLU A 76 -21.22 -3.19 22.53
C GLU A 76 -19.82 -2.58 22.36
N GLU A 77 -19.35 -1.84 23.37
CA GLU A 77 -18.02 -1.25 23.36
C GLU A 77 -16.95 -2.33 23.54
N CYS A 78 -16.05 -2.44 22.55
CA CYS A 78 -14.97 -3.43 22.48
C CYS A 78 -13.56 -2.84 22.61
N GLY A 79 -13.45 -1.56 22.99
CA GLY A 79 -12.18 -0.89 23.17
C GLY A 79 -12.09 0.44 22.43
N VAL A 80 -10.87 0.86 22.07
CA VAL A 80 -10.61 2.15 21.43
C VAL A 80 -9.80 2.00 20.16
N CYS A 81 -10.01 2.93 19.22
CA CYS A 81 -9.24 3.09 17.99
C CYS A 81 -8.40 4.36 18.07
N PRO A 82 -7.09 4.30 17.99
CA PRO A 82 -6.26 5.47 17.78
C PRO A 82 -6.56 6.08 16.39
N ILE A 83 -6.63 7.41 16.34
CA ILE A 83 -6.80 8.17 15.12
C ILE A 83 -5.43 8.66 14.63
N VAL A 84 -5.01 8.24 13.45
CA VAL A 84 -3.77 8.68 12.81
C VAL A 84 -4.11 9.37 11.50
N SER A 85 -3.68 10.62 11.36
CA SER A 85 -3.98 11.45 10.17
C SER A 85 -5.47 11.45 9.78
N GLY A 86 -6.34 11.44 10.78
CA GLY A 86 -7.79 11.46 10.58
C GLY A 86 -8.42 10.10 10.21
N VAL A 87 -7.68 9.00 10.30
CA VAL A 87 -8.14 7.63 10.02
C VAL A 87 -8.08 6.79 11.30
N PRO A 88 -9.15 6.03 11.64
CA PRO A 88 -9.11 5.10 12.77
C PRO A 88 -8.29 3.86 12.43
N TYR A 89 -7.40 3.49 13.34
CA TYR A 89 -6.57 2.28 13.27
C TYR A 89 -6.97 1.30 14.37
N MET A 90 -6.73 0.02 14.16
CA MET A 90 -6.95 -1.03 15.14
C MET A 90 -5.85 -2.09 15.05
N GLY A 91 -5.48 -2.68 16.19
CA GLY A 91 -4.64 -3.87 16.22
C GLY A 91 -5.26 -5.01 15.41
N VAL A 92 -4.49 -5.61 14.50
CA VAL A 92 -5.00 -6.67 13.62
C VAL A 92 -5.60 -7.83 14.42
N GLU A 93 -4.85 -8.31 15.41
CA GLU A 93 -5.29 -9.40 16.29
C GLU A 93 -6.53 -9.01 17.10
N ARG A 94 -6.55 -7.80 17.67
CA ARG A 94 -7.66 -7.29 18.48
C ARG A 94 -8.94 -7.15 17.68
N PHE A 95 -8.85 -6.65 16.44
CA PHE A 95 -10.01 -6.54 15.55
C PHE A 95 -10.61 -7.92 15.22
N CYS A 96 -9.75 -8.90 14.88
CA CYS A 96 -10.20 -10.27 14.62
C CYS A 96 -10.93 -10.86 15.83
N ARG A 97 -10.34 -10.74 17.02
CA ARG A 97 -10.93 -11.27 18.27
C ARG A 97 -12.24 -10.58 18.63
N ALA A 98 -12.34 -9.26 18.44
CA ALA A 98 -13.58 -8.50 18.72
C ALA A 98 -14.75 -8.96 17.83
N LEU A 99 -14.46 -9.44 16.61
CA LEU A 99 -15.46 -9.98 15.69
C LEU A 99 -15.67 -11.50 15.84
N GLY A 100 -15.08 -12.12 16.85
CA GLY A 100 -15.25 -13.56 17.11
C GLY A 100 -14.47 -14.47 16.16
N VAL A 101 -13.50 -13.93 15.40
CA VAL A 101 -12.63 -14.75 14.52
C VAL A 101 -11.63 -15.51 15.38
N SER A 102 -11.61 -16.85 15.22
CA SER A 102 -10.68 -17.72 15.96
C SER A 102 -9.31 -17.69 15.30
N ILE A 103 -8.33 -17.21 16.05
CA ILE A 103 -6.94 -17.06 15.58
C ILE A 103 -5.95 -17.48 16.65
N ASP A 104 -4.88 -18.12 16.20
CA ASP A 104 -3.60 -18.25 16.92
C ASP A 104 -2.66 -17.16 16.42
N SER A 105 -1.89 -16.56 17.33
CA SER A 105 -0.95 -15.49 16.99
C SER A 105 0.47 -15.85 17.40
N ALA A 106 1.43 -15.50 16.54
CA ALA A 106 2.85 -15.63 16.78
C ALA A 106 3.62 -14.44 16.20
N PHE A 107 4.76 -14.13 16.78
CA PHE A 107 5.71 -13.16 16.24
C PHE A 107 7.00 -13.85 15.82
N SER A 108 7.51 -13.45 14.65
CA SER A 108 8.84 -13.81 14.17
C SER A 108 9.60 -12.51 13.88
N GLY A 109 10.42 -12.06 14.84
CA GLY A 109 10.98 -10.70 14.80
C GLY A 109 9.85 -9.66 14.82
N ASP A 110 9.84 -8.76 13.85
CA ASP A 110 8.84 -7.70 13.70
C ASP A 110 7.59 -8.13 12.91
N THR A 111 7.52 -9.41 12.54
CA THR A 111 6.42 -9.95 11.73
C THR A 111 5.37 -10.62 12.61
N LEU A 112 4.13 -10.14 12.53
CA LEU A 112 2.95 -10.80 13.08
C LEU A 112 2.46 -11.85 12.11
N ILE A 113 2.21 -13.06 12.62
CA ILE A 113 1.63 -14.19 11.91
C ILE A 113 0.36 -14.61 12.66
N LEU A 114 -0.77 -14.60 11.98
CA LEU A 114 -2.02 -15.17 12.48
C LEU A 114 -2.37 -16.38 11.63
N SER A 115 -2.95 -17.40 12.28
CA SER A 115 -3.47 -18.61 11.64
C SER A 115 -4.75 -19.08 12.35
N GLY A 116 -5.62 -19.75 11.64
CA GLY A 116 -6.91 -20.22 12.16
C GLY A 116 -8.02 -20.06 11.14
N ASP A 117 -9.07 -19.31 11.49
CA ASP A 117 -10.15 -18.99 10.55
C ASP A 117 -9.68 -18.10 9.40
N ILE A 118 -8.56 -17.39 9.60
CA ILE A 118 -7.87 -16.58 8.59
C ILE A 118 -6.35 -16.79 8.73
N ASP A 119 -5.63 -16.50 7.64
CA ASP A 119 -4.19 -16.38 7.64
C ASP A 119 -3.79 -14.91 7.44
N PHE A 120 -2.90 -14.40 8.29
CA PHE A 120 -2.33 -13.06 8.15
C PHE A 120 -0.82 -13.10 8.36
N THR A 121 -0.10 -12.35 7.54
CA THR A 121 1.33 -12.09 7.73
C THR A 121 1.63 -10.63 7.39
N GLY A 122 2.19 -9.89 8.34
CA GLY A 122 2.59 -8.50 8.14
C GLY A 122 3.70 -8.10 9.08
N ALA A 123 4.66 -7.33 8.60
CA ALA A 123 5.79 -6.84 9.39
C ALA A 123 5.63 -5.35 9.68
N ALA A 124 6.12 -4.90 10.84
CA ALA A 124 6.23 -3.48 11.14
C ALA A 124 7.07 -2.78 10.07
N ASP A 125 6.65 -1.56 9.68
CA ASP A 125 7.23 -0.75 8.60
C ASP A 125 7.21 -1.39 7.21
N GLY A 126 6.66 -2.62 7.08
CA GLY A 126 6.44 -3.28 5.80
C GLY A 126 5.42 -2.53 4.93
N ILE A 127 5.66 -2.47 3.63
CA ILE A 127 4.78 -1.79 2.67
C ILE A 127 3.68 -2.68 2.10
N TYR A 128 3.54 -3.90 2.61
CA TYR A 128 2.44 -4.80 2.28
C TYR A 128 2.20 -5.79 3.42
N PHE A 129 1.00 -6.34 3.45
CA PHE A 129 0.66 -7.51 4.26
C PHE A 129 0.01 -8.58 3.37
N ILE A 130 -0.03 -9.80 3.89
CA ILE A 130 -0.69 -10.94 3.24
C ILE A 130 -1.89 -11.33 4.10
N PHE A 131 -3.06 -11.42 3.49
CA PHE A 131 -4.28 -11.90 4.12
C PHE A 131 -4.89 -13.03 3.28
N ASN A 132 -5.01 -14.21 3.83
CA ASN A 132 -5.46 -15.43 3.11
C ASN A 132 -4.72 -15.65 1.77
N GLY A 133 -3.39 -15.39 1.73
CA GLY A 133 -2.59 -15.50 0.52
C GLY A 133 -2.73 -14.34 -0.48
N ARG A 134 -3.53 -13.31 -0.18
CA ARG A 134 -3.68 -12.10 -0.98
C ARG A 134 -2.76 -10.99 -0.47
N TYR A 135 -2.18 -10.22 -1.39
CA TYR A 135 -1.10 -9.26 -1.12
C TYR A 135 -1.60 -7.82 -1.18
N HIS A 136 -1.72 -7.16 -0.05
CA HIS A 136 -2.29 -5.81 0.06
C HIS A 136 -1.21 -4.77 0.29
N TYR A 137 -1.16 -3.74 -0.56
CA TYR A 137 -0.20 -2.65 -0.47
C TYR A 137 -0.57 -1.64 0.61
N VAL A 138 0.43 -1.21 1.38
CA VAL A 138 0.33 -0.19 2.43
C VAL A 138 1.41 0.87 2.18
N PRO A 139 1.13 1.91 1.38
CA PRO A 139 2.14 2.86 0.91
C PRO A 139 2.87 3.60 2.04
N ASP A 140 2.19 3.86 3.16
CA ASP A 140 2.77 4.54 4.33
C ASP A 140 3.44 3.58 5.33
N GLY A 141 3.56 2.31 4.98
CA GLY A 141 4.06 1.26 5.85
C GLY A 141 3.07 0.83 6.94
N ILE A 142 3.22 -0.41 7.40
CA ILE A 142 2.42 -0.98 8.50
C ILE A 142 2.93 -0.42 9.82
N ARG A 143 2.05 0.17 10.62
CA ARG A 143 2.42 0.86 11.86
C ARG A 143 2.37 -0.06 13.07
N THR A 144 3.20 0.25 14.07
CA THR A 144 3.09 -0.31 15.42
C THR A 144 2.62 0.78 16.37
N LEU A 145 1.51 0.55 17.08
CA LEU A 145 0.95 1.46 18.07
C LEU A 145 0.69 0.71 19.38
N GLY A 146 1.24 1.21 20.48
CA GLY A 146 1.08 0.55 21.78
C GLY A 146 1.59 -0.90 21.82
N GLY A 147 2.56 -1.25 20.98
CA GLY A 147 3.10 -2.61 20.87
C GLY A 147 2.27 -3.54 19.97
N GLU A 148 1.17 -3.07 19.38
CA GLU A 148 0.36 -3.83 18.43
C GLU A 148 0.64 -3.40 16.99
N LEU A 149 0.66 -4.36 16.08
CA LEU A 149 0.65 -4.08 14.65
C LEU A 149 -0.76 -3.66 14.25
N VAL A 150 -0.88 -2.46 13.70
CA VAL A 150 -2.18 -1.83 13.41
C VAL A 150 -2.37 -1.57 11.92
N LEU A 151 -3.62 -1.67 11.48
CA LEU A 151 -4.06 -1.29 10.15
C LEU A 151 -5.31 -0.38 10.25
N PRO A 152 -5.62 0.40 9.20
CA PRO A 152 -6.89 1.11 9.13
C PRO A 152 -8.08 0.16 9.34
N VAL A 153 -9.04 0.58 10.16
CA VAL A 153 -10.25 -0.25 10.45
C VAL A 153 -10.99 -0.63 9.17
N GLU A 154 -11.05 0.28 8.19
CA GLU A 154 -11.69 0.02 6.90
C GLU A 154 -10.98 -1.13 6.14
N THR A 155 -9.63 -1.14 6.17
CA THR A 155 -8.84 -2.22 5.56
C THR A 155 -9.12 -3.57 6.21
N LEU A 156 -9.13 -3.61 7.55
CA LEU A 156 -9.44 -4.82 8.30
C LEU A 156 -10.87 -5.31 8.05
N ALA A 157 -11.83 -4.38 8.02
CA ALA A 157 -13.22 -4.67 7.72
C ALA A 157 -13.39 -5.27 6.32
N LYS A 158 -12.70 -4.70 5.31
CA LYS A 158 -12.68 -5.24 3.94
C LYS A 158 -12.10 -6.66 3.91
N CYS A 159 -10.99 -6.91 4.61
CA CYS A 159 -10.39 -8.24 4.69
C CYS A 159 -11.31 -9.30 5.30
N LEU A 160 -12.08 -8.93 6.33
CA LEU A 160 -13.02 -9.83 7.01
C LEU A 160 -14.42 -9.83 6.37
N GLY A 161 -14.67 -9.01 5.34
CA GLY A 161 -15.96 -8.91 4.68
C GLY A 161 -17.07 -8.35 5.56
N VAL A 162 -16.71 -7.54 6.56
CA VAL A 162 -17.65 -6.90 7.49
C VAL A 162 -17.85 -5.42 7.15
N SER A 163 -18.99 -4.88 7.55
CA SER A 163 -19.24 -3.43 7.48
C SER A 163 -18.64 -2.74 8.70
N ALA A 164 -17.78 -1.75 8.47
CA ALA A 164 -17.32 -0.85 9.51
C ALA A 164 -17.64 0.60 9.13
N GLN A 165 -18.01 1.39 10.12
CA GLN A 165 -18.37 2.79 9.93
C GLN A 165 -17.65 3.67 10.95
N TRP A 166 -17.12 4.80 10.48
CA TRP A 166 -16.63 5.84 11.35
C TRP A 166 -17.56 7.04 11.33
N ASP A 167 -18.23 7.27 12.46
CA ASP A 167 -19.04 8.45 12.70
C ASP A 167 -18.17 9.59 13.24
N ARG A 168 -17.84 10.54 12.37
CA ARG A 168 -17.02 11.72 12.71
C ARG A 168 -17.79 12.76 13.54
N VAL A 169 -19.10 12.65 13.64
CA VAL A 169 -19.94 13.57 14.44
C VAL A 169 -19.97 13.09 15.88
N GLN A 170 -20.19 11.78 16.06
CA GLN A 170 -20.22 11.16 17.40
C GLN A 170 -18.85 10.72 17.87
N TRP A 171 -17.83 10.76 17.01
CA TRP A 171 -16.47 10.29 17.27
C TRP A 171 -16.46 8.82 17.74
N THR A 172 -17.12 7.96 16.98
CA THR A 172 -17.22 6.53 17.27
C THR A 172 -16.90 5.71 16.03
N VAL A 173 -16.29 4.54 16.22
CA VAL A 173 -16.10 3.53 15.19
C VAL A 173 -16.99 2.34 15.54
N SER A 174 -17.74 1.83 14.57
CA SER A 174 -18.59 0.66 14.77
C SER A 174 -18.41 -0.36 13.67
N ALA A 175 -18.52 -1.65 14.04
CA ALA A 175 -18.53 -2.77 13.12
C ALA A 175 -19.70 -3.71 13.44
N LEU A 176 -20.13 -4.49 12.46
CA LEU A 176 -21.17 -5.52 12.61
C LEU A 176 -20.52 -6.90 12.44
N SER A 177 -20.69 -7.76 13.44
CA SER A 177 -20.12 -9.12 13.45
C SER A 177 -20.98 -10.14 12.70
N GLY A 178 -22.21 -9.81 12.39
CA GLY A 178 -23.28 -10.75 12.01
C GLY A 178 -23.02 -11.64 10.79
N ASP A 179 -22.03 -11.30 9.96
CA ASP A 179 -21.64 -12.09 8.77
C ASP A 179 -20.16 -11.91 8.44
N VAL A 180 -19.27 -12.31 9.33
CA VAL A 180 -17.83 -12.35 9.01
C VAL A 180 -17.64 -13.30 7.83
N ARG A 181 -17.24 -12.75 6.69
CA ARG A 181 -16.92 -13.48 5.45
C ARG A 181 -15.55 -13.05 4.96
N PRO A 182 -14.49 -13.64 5.51
CA PRO A 182 -13.14 -13.31 5.08
C PRO A 182 -13.01 -13.41 3.56
N MET A 183 -12.22 -12.51 2.97
CA MET A 183 -11.97 -12.57 1.54
C MET A 183 -11.40 -13.94 1.18
N GLU A 184 -11.73 -14.38 -0.04
CA GLU A 184 -11.28 -15.66 -0.59
C GLU A 184 -9.76 -15.79 -0.63
N SER A 185 -9.28 -17.04 -0.66
CA SER A 185 -7.86 -17.33 -0.75
C SER A 185 -7.24 -16.79 -2.02
N GLY A 186 -6.00 -16.32 -1.90
CA GLY A 186 -5.19 -15.92 -3.05
C GLY A 186 -5.01 -17.03 -4.10
N ASP A 187 -5.07 -18.29 -3.67
CA ASP A 187 -4.99 -19.45 -4.59
C ASP A 187 -6.18 -19.55 -5.54
N THR A 188 -7.35 -19.05 -5.12
CA THR A 188 -8.54 -19.00 -5.98
C THR A 188 -8.72 -17.65 -6.65
N TYR A 189 -8.21 -16.59 -6.03
CA TYR A 189 -8.37 -15.22 -6.50
C TYR A 189 -7.46 -14.88 -7.67
N TYR A 190 -6.16 -15.22 -7.59
CA TYR A 190 -5.21 -14.90 -8.63
C TYR A 190 -5.28 -15.87 -9.80
N SER A 191 -5.39 -15.33 -11.03
CA SER A 191 -5.14 -16.11 -12.24
C SER A 191 -3.67 -16.50 -12.31
N GLU A 192 -3.37 -17.81 -12.36
CA GLU A 192 -2.00 -18.30 -12.52
C GLU A 192 -1.33 -17.72 -13.76
N THR A 193 -2.08 -17.59 -14.87
CA THR A 193 -1.57 -17.03 -16.13
C THR A 193 -1.21 -15.56 -15.99
N ASP A 194 -2.04 -14.78 -15.28
CA ASP A 194 -1.78 -13.35 -15.09
C ASP A 194 -0.59 -13.13 -14.18
N VAL A 195 -0.49 -13.86 -13.07
CA VAL A 195 0.70 -13.81 -12.19
C VAL A 195 1.96 -14.24 -12.95
N TYR A 196 1.86 -15.30 -13.77
CA TYR A 196 2.99 -15.82 -14.55
C TYR A 196 3.55 -14.76 -15.51
N TRP A 197 2.71 -14.10 -16.31
CA TRP A 197 3.20 -13.13 -17.28
C TRP A 197 3.51 -11.77 -16.66
N LEU A 198 2.69 -11.31 -15.70
CA LEU A 198 2.89 -10.02 -15.05
C LEU A 198 4.19 -10.00 -14.25
N SER A 199 4.49 -11.08 -13.49
CA SER A 199 5.74 -11.15 -12.74
C SER A 199 6.99 -11.16 -13.63
N ARG A 200 6.91 -11.78 -14.81
CA ARG A 200 8.01 -11.84 -15.77
C ARG A 200 8.29 -10.49 -16.44
N VAL A 201 7.24 -9.78 -16.87
CA VAL A 201 7.45 -8.44 -17.44
C VAL A 201 7.97 -7.48 -16.39
N ILE A 202 7.45 -7.53 -15.15
CA ILE A 202 7.95 -6.72 -14.04
C ILE A 202 9.44 -7.02 -13.78
N SER A 203 9.81 -8.29 -13.70
CA SER A 203 11.20 -8.70 -13.45
C SER A 203 12.14 -8.27 -14.57
N ALA A 204 11.69 -8.35 -15.82
CA ALA A 204 12.50 -8.00 -16.97
C ALA A 204 12.68 -6.48 -17.14
N GLU A 205 11.67 -5.67 -16.78
CA GLU A 205 11.69 -4.20 -16.90
C GLU A 205 12.26 -3.49 -15.66
N ALA A 206 12.03 -4.05 -14.45
CA ALA A 206 12.31 -3.38 -13.18
C ALA A 206 12.79 -4.32 -12.06
N GLY A 207 13.35 -5.47 -12.38
CA GLY A 207 13.72 -6.48 -11.38
C GLY A 207 14.79 -6.05 -10.39
N ASP A 208 15.53 -4.99 -10.67
CA ASP A 208 16.54 -4.36 -9.81
C ASP A 208 15.99 -3.13 -9.03
N GLN A 209 14.76 -2.72 -9.30
CA GLN A 209 14.13 -1.57 -8.65
C GLN A 209 13.53 -1.96 -7.28
N PRO A 210 13.32 -0.99 -6.37
CA PRO A 210 12.51 -1.18 -5.17
C PRO A 210 11.11 -1.74 -5.51
N LEU A 211 10.47 -2.38 -4.52
CA LEU A 211 9.18 -3.05 -4.71
C LEU A 211 8.10 -2.10 -5.28
N GLU A 212 8.10 -0.83 -4.85
CA GLU A 212 7.17 0.20 -5.35
C GLU A 212 7.35 0.47 -6.85
N GLY A 213 8.59 0.51 -7.32
CA GLY A 213 8.90 0.67 -8.74
C GLY A 213 8.41 -0.53 -9.55
N GLN A 214 8.58 -1.73 -9.01
CA GLN A 214 8.09 -2.97 -9.62
C GLN A 214 6.56 -3.02 -9.66
N ILE A 215 5.85 -2.61 -8.59
CA ILE A 215 4.38 -2.45 -8.56
C ILE A 215 3.95 -1.45 -9.63
N GLY A 216 4.69 -0.35 -9.80
CA GLY A 216 4.43 0.66 -10.82
C GLY A 216 4.41 0.09 -12.24
N VAL A 217 5.35 -0.81 -12.58
CA VAL A 217 5.35 -1.51 -13.88
C VAL A 217 4.12 -2.41 -14.04
N GLY A 218 3.74 -3.16 -12.99
CA GLY A 218 2.52 -3.96 -12.97
C GLY A 218 1.29 -3.11 -13.26
N ASN A 219 1.14 -1.98 -12.58
CA ASN A 219 0.02 -1.06 -12.78
C ASN A 219 -0.02 -0.47 -14.20
N VAL A 220 1.12 -0.25 -14.86
CA VAL A 220 1.15 0.20 -16.26
C VAL A 220 0.52 -0.84 -17.18
N VAL A 221 0.83 -2.13 -17.00
CA VAL A 221 0.22 -3.22 -17.78
C VAL A 221 -1.30 -3.26 -17.57
N LEU A 222 -1.72 -3.24 -16.32
CA LEU A 222 -3.13 -3.35 -15.95
C LEU A 222 -3.94 -2.12 -16.39
N ASN A 223 -3.39 -0.91 -16.27
CA ASN A 223 -4.03 0.32 -16.74
C ASN A 223 -4.20 0.32 -18.27
N ARG A 224 -3.26 -0.27 -19.02
CA ARG A 224 -3.43 -0.42 -20.48
C ARG A 224 -4.58 -1.36 -20.81
N MET A 225 -4.73 -2.46 -20.08
CA MET A 225 -5.83 -3.40 -20.26
C MET A 225 -7.22 -2.75 -20.05
N SER A 226 -7.30 -1.76 -19.15
CA SER A 226 -8.54 -1.03 -18.82
C SER A 226 -8.80 0.20 -19.69
N ALA A 227 -7.85 0.63 -20.53
CA ALA A 227 -7.95 1.88 -21.27
C ALA A 227 -8.52 1.69 -22.68
N ASP A 228 -9.49 2.51 -23.06
CA ASP A 228 -10.15 2.49 -24.38
C ASP A 228 -9.16 2.55 -25.57
N ALA A 229 -8.03 3.25 -25.36
CA ALA A 229 -6.98 3.38 -26.38
C ALA A 229 -6.28 2.06 -26.73
N PHE A 230 -6.44 1.03 -25.89
CA PHE A 230 -5.88 -0.30 -26.05
C PHE A 230 -6.98 -1.36 -26.24
N SER A 231 -8.12 -0.96 -26.79
CA SER A 231 -9.24 -1.87 -27.07
C SER A 231 -8.79 -3.10 -27.86
N GLY A 232 -9.21 -4.29 -27.36
CA GLY A 232 -8.77 -5.59 -27.92
C GLY A 232 -7.58 -6.23 -27.20
N GLN A 233 -7.10 -5.60 -26.10
CA GLN A 233 -6.14 -6.19 -25.16
C GLN A 233 -6.89 -6.53 -23.87
N GLU A 234 -7.52 -7.72 -23.85
CA GLU A 234 -8.44 -8.12 -22.79
C GLU A 234 -7.75 -8.92 -21.66
N SER A 235 -6.46 -9.22 -21.81
CA SER A 235 -5.67 -9.97 -20.84
C SER A 235 -4.29 -9.35 -20.62
N VAL A 236 -3.66 -9.69 -19.51
CA VAL A 236 -2.26 -9.36 -19.23
C VAL A 236 -1.35 -9.80 -20.39
N TYR A 237 -1.59 -11.00 -20.93
CA TYR A 237 -0.86 -11.53 -22.06
C TYR A 237 -1.00 -10.64 -23.31
N ASP A 238 -2.23 -10.24 -23.67
CA ASP A 238 -2.48 -9.42 -24.85
C ASP A 238 -1.75 -8.08 -24.77
N VAL A 239 -1.75 -7.45 -23.60
CA VAL A 239 -1.01 -6.18 -23.38
C VAL A 239 0.48 -6.38 -23.55
N ILE A 240 1.05 -7.42 -22.92
CA ILE A 240 2.50 -7.65 -22.93
C ILE A 240 2.99 -7.98 -24.35
N PHE A 241 2.27 -8.83 -25.09
CA PHE A 241 2.66 -9.31 -26.41
C PHE A 241 2.15 -8.44 -27.56
N ALA A 242 1.45 -7.36 -27.28
CA ALA A 242 1.06 -6.39 -28.30
C ALA A 242 2.31 -5.78 -28.97
N LYS A 243 2.21 -5.54 -30.27
CA LYS A 243 3.33 -5.07 -31.08
C LYS A 243 3.96 -3.77 -30.52
N ASN A 244 5.26 -3.80 -30.28
CA ASN A 244 6.06 -2.66 -29.83
C ASN A 244 5.66 -2.11 -28.44
N GLN A 245 5.11 -2.94 -27.56
CA GLN A 245 4.74 -2.51 -26.20
C GLN A 245 5.90 -2.70 -25.21
N PHE A 246 6.60 -3.83 -25.28
CA PHE A 246 7.68 -4.18 -24.36
C PHE A 246 8.86 -4.78 -25.13
N ASP A 247 10.04 -4.17 -24.99
CA ASP A 247 11.26 -4.64 -25.67
C ASP A 247 11.74 -5.98 -25.12
N VAL A 248 11.38 -6.30 -23.87
CA VAL A 248 11.70 -7.58 -23.21
C VAL A 248 11.09 -8.79 -23.89
N VAL A 249 10.02 -8.61 -24.66
CA VAL A 249 9.44 -9.66 -25.51
C VAL A 249 10.35 -9.94 -26.71
N VAL A 250 10.88 -8.88 -27.32
CA VAL A 250 11.72 -9.00 -28.55
C VAL A 250 13.09 -9.59 -28.24
N ASN A 251 13.69 -9.19 -27.10
CA ASN A 251 15.02 -9.67 -26.69
C ASN A 251 14.96 -10.99 -25.90
N GLY A 252 13.77 -11.50 -25.59
CA GLY A 252 13.56 -12.79 -24.92
C GLY A 252 13.67 -12.77 -23.39
N MET A 253 13.91 -11.62 -22.76
CA MET A 253 14.02 -11.52 -21.30
C MET A 253 12.72 -11.89 -20.58
N ILE A 254 11.55 -11.72 -21.23
CA ILE A 254 10.24 -12.12 -20.73
C ILE A 254 10.14 -13.61 -20.35
N TYR A 255 10.97 -14.47 -20.92
CA TYR A 255 10.96 -15.92 -20.66
C TYR A 255 11.88 -16.34 -19.51
N MET A 256 12.60 -15.41 -18.90
CA MET A 256 13.42 -15.68 -17.73
C MET A 256 12.55 -15.83 -16.46
N GLU A 257 13.03 -16.62 -15.50
CA GLU A 257 12.33 -16.73 -14.22
C GLU A 257 12.34 -15.38 -13.46
N PRO A 258 11.18 -14.93 -12.95
CA PRO A 258 11.09 -13.70 -12.20
C PRO A 258 11.73 -13.86 -10.82
N ASN A 259 12.26 -12.77 -10.26
CA ASN A 259 12.68 -12.77 -8.87
C ASN A 259 11.45 -12.74 -7.91
N ALA A 260 11.66 -13.07 -6.63
CA ALA A 260 10.58 -13.14 -5.65
C ALA A 260 9.85 -11.80 -5.46
N ALA A 261 10.57 -10.67 -5.49
CA ALA A 261 9.98 -9.34 -5.36
C ALA A 261 9.02 -9.04 -6.52
N SER A 262 9.37 -9.46 -7.74
CA SER A 262 8.51 -9.26 -8.92
C SER A 262 7.22 -10.10 -8.87
N VAL A 263 7.26 -11.29 -8.25
CA VAL A 263 6.05 -12.08 -8.01
C VAL A 263 5.15 -11.40 -6.97
N ILE A 264 5.73 -10.85 -5.91
CA ILE A 264 5.01 -10.06 -4.90
C ILE A 264 4.39 -8.82 -5.55
N ALA A 265 5.17 -8.07 -6.33
CA ALA A 265 4.71 -6.87 -7.05
C ALA A 265 3.54 -7.17 -8.00
N ALA A 266 3.60 -8.30 -8.73
CA ALA A 266 2.51 -8.73 -9.61
C ALA A 266 1.22 -9.01 -8.83
N LYS A 267 1.30 -9.72 -7.71
CA LYS A 267 0.14 -10.01 -6.87
C LYS A 267 -0.45 -8.74 -6.24
N ILE A 268 0.40 -7.81 -5.77
CA ILE A 268 -0.04 -6.50 -5.25
C ILE A 268 -0.75 -5.69 -6.36
N ALA A 269 -0.19 -5.63 -7.56
CA ALA A 269 -0.79 -4.90 -8.66
C ALA A 269 -2.18 -5.47 -9.02
N LEU A 270 -2.33 -6.80 -9.03
CA LEU A 270 -3.60 -7.47 -9.31
C LEU A 270 -4.68 -7.20 -8.24
N GLU A 271 -4.30 -6.88 -6.99
CA GLU A 271 -5.25 -6.50 -5.93
C GLU A 271 -5.92 -5.13 -6.16
N VAL A 272 -5.25 -4.21 -6.85
CA VAL A 272 -5.74 -2.82 -7.02
C VAL A 272 -6.81 -2.72 -8.13
N MET A 273 -6.93 -3.73 -8.98
CA MET A 273 -7.80 -3.71 -10.17
C MET A 273 -9.28 -4.00 -9.90
N MET A 274 -9.67 -4.36 -8.66
CA MET A 274 -11.08 -4.72 -8.37
C MET A 274 -11.77 -3.81 -7.37
#